data_dc1a17bdbb890e6b4566bf7f522128cc
#
_entry.id   dc1a17bdbb890e6b4566bf7f522128cc
#
_cell.length_a   1.000
_cell.length_b   1.000
_cell.length_c   1.000
_cell.angle_alpha   90.00
_cell.angle_beta   90.00
_cell.angle_gamma   90.00
#
_symmetry.space_group_name_H-M   'P 1'
#
loop_
_entity.id
_entity.type
_entity.pdbx_description
1 polymer ?
#
loop_
_entity_poly.entity_id
_entity_poly.type
_entity_poly.pdbx_seq_one_letter_code
_entity_poly.pdbx_strand_id
1 'polypeptide(L)'
;MYIGSDKLESINGSSNTFGSFSFDTPSVKEINLTSPGYTATLTLNGANNYPNLSSINLSGSKMGLTANGLNVATVNVSNIKNPGASIVITNCTNITNFSVDNS
;
A
#
# COMPACT_ATOMS: atom_id res chain seq x y z
N MET A 1 -2.77 -13.45 3.35
CA MET A 1 -2.64 -13.63 1.88
C MET A 1 -1.22 -13.35 1.44
N TYR A 2 -0.69 -14.22 0.60
CA TYR A 2 0.65 -14.07 0.03
C TYR A 2 0.57 -14.06 -1.49
N ILE A 3 1.23 -13.11 -2.14
CA ILE A 3 1.34 -13.04 -3.59
C ILE A 3 2.82 -12.96 -3.96
N GLY A 4 3.30 -13.95 -4.74
CA GLY A 4 4.66 -13.96 -5.24
C GLY A 4 4.68 -14.10 -6.75
N SER A 5 5.31 -13.15 -7.45
CA SER A 5 5.42 -13.18 -8.91
C SER A 5 6.45 -12.15 -9.37
N ASP A 6 7.36 -12.56 -10.23
CA ASP A 6 8.35 -11.64 -10.83
C ASP A 6 7.76 -10.77 -11.93
N LYS A 7 6.54 -11.07 -12.39
CA LYS A 7 5.94 -10.40 -13.56
C LYS A 7 4.71 -9.58 -13.25
N LEU A 8 4.18 -9.68 -12.04
CA LEU A 8 2.95 -8.98 -11.68
C LEU A 8 3.21 -7.48 -11.59
N GLU A 9 2.41 -6.68 -12.30
CA GLU A 9 2.57 -5.23 -12.35
C GLU A 9 1.51 -4.47 -11.58
N SER A 10 0.37 -5.10 -11.26
CA SER A 10 -0.73 -4.43 -10.58
C SER A 10 -1.39 -5.38 -9.59
N ILE A 11 -1.68 -4.87 -8.39
CA ILE A 11 -2.45 -5.59 -7.36
C ILE A 11 -3.68 -4.75 -7.08
N ASN A 12 -4.87 -5.35 -7.24
CA ASN A 12 -6.13 -4.64 -7.10
C ASN A 12 -7.13 -5.50 -6.34
N GLY A 13 -7.64 -5.00 -5.24
CA GLY A 13 -8.67 -5.67 -4.45
C GLY A 13 -9.64 -4.65 -3.90
N SER A 14 -10.94 -4.86 -4.09
CA SER A 14 -11.96 -3.88 -3.72
C SER A 14 -13.19 -4.45 -3.03
N SER A 15 -13.35 -5.75 -2.95
CA SER A 15 -14.59 -6.34 -2.40
C SER A 15 -14.34 -7.55 -1.50
N ASN A 16 -13.10 -7.85 -1.20
CA ASN A 16 -12.72 -9.00 -0.39
C ASN A 16 -12.54 -8.61 1.08
N THR A 17 -12.35 -9.61 1.93
CA THR A 17 -12.03 -9.40 3.34
C THR A 17 -10.77 -10.21 3.66
N PHE A 18 -9.68 -9.53 3.96
CA PHE A 18 -8.42 -10.15 4.34
C PHE A 18 -7.81 -9.43 5.52
N GLY A 19 -7.24 -10.19 6.44
CA GLY A 19 -6.60 -9.66 7.63
C GLY A 19 -5.09 -9.50 7.54
N SER A 20 -4.45 -10.00 6.49
CA SER A 20 -3.01 -9.82 6.30
C SER A 20 -2.63 -9.93 4.83
N PHE A 21 -1.59 -9.20 4.45
CA PHE A 21 -1.05 -9.21 3.10
C PHE A 21 0.46 -9.31 3.14
N SER A 22 1.02 -10.12 2.23
CA SER A 22 2.45 -10.24 2.04
C SER A 22 2.72 -10.34 0.54
N PHE A 23 3.59 -9.48 0.03
CA PHE A 23 3.88 -9.40 -1.39
C PHE A 23 5.36 -9.60 -1.66
N ASP A 24 5.66 -10.48 -2.62
CA ASP A 24 6.98 -10.64 -3.20
C ASP A 24 6.84 -10.45 -4.71
N THR A 25 6.72 -9.20 -5.13
CA THR A 25 6.34 -8.80 -6.49
C THR A 25 7.23 -7.67 -6.98
N PRO A 26 8.49 -7.98 -7.37
CA PRO A 26 9.45 -6.91 -7.72
C PRO A 26 9.08 -6.07 -8.94
N SER A 27 8.16 -6.55 -9.78
CA SER A 27 7.71 -5.79 -10.95
C SER A 27 6.46 -4.96 -10.72
N VAL A 28 5.89 -4.97 -9.51
CA VAL A 28 4.65 -4.25 -9.26
C VAL A 28 4.84 -2.74 -9.41
N LYS A 29 3.88 -2.10 -10.07
CA LYS A 29 3.85 -0.66 -10.30
C LYS A 29 2.79 0.04 -9.47
N GLU A 30 1.70 -0.65 -9.14
CA GLU A 30 0.61 -0.08 -8.36
C GLU A 30 -0.05 -1.11 -7.46
N ILE A 31 -0.44 -0.67 -6.27
CA ILE A 31 -1.16 -1.47 -5.30
C ILE A 31 -2.43 -0.70 -4.93
N ASN A 32 -3.59 -1.31 -5.17
CA ASN A 32 -4.90 -0.73 -4.86
C ASN A 32 -5.69 -1.70 -3.98
N LEU A 33 -5.80 -1.40 -2.70
CA LEU A 33 -6.50 -2.22 -1.71
C LEU A 33 -7.50 -1.34 -0.98
N THR A 34 -8.70 -1.22 -1.55
CA THR A 34 -9.69 -0.21 -1.13
C THR A 34 -10.90 -0.77 -0.41
N SER A 35 -10.95 -2.08 -0.14
CA SER A 35 -12.09 -2.68 0.54
C SER A 35 -12.12 -2.31 2.02
N PRO A 36 -13.30 -1.91 2.56
CA PRO A 36 -13.43 -1.68 4.00
C PRO A 36 -13.24 -2.93 4.86
N GLY A 37 -13.19 -4.12 4.25
CA GLY A 37 -12.86 -5.35 4.95
C GLY A 37 -11.38 -5.58 5.19
N TYR A 38 -10.51 -4.76 4.61
CA TYR A 38 -9.06 -4.91 4.79
C TYR A 38 -8.63 -4.16 6.04
N THR A 39 -8.08 -4.87 7.02
CA THR A 39 -7.76 -4.31 8.34
C THR A 39 -6.30 -4.45 8.75
N ALA A 40 -5.49 -5.20 8.00
CA ALA A 40 -4.09 -5.41 8.33
C ALA A 40 -3.23 -4.19 8.01
N THR A 41 -2.01 -4.18 8.51
CA THR A 41 -1.02 -3.20 8.09
C THR A 41 -0.25 -3.73 6.89
N LEU A 42 -0.23 -2.94 5.82
CA LEU A 42 0.60 -3.22 4.66
C LEU A 42 2.01 -2.70 4.92
N THR A 43 2.99 -3.60 4.89
CA THR A 43 4.39 -3.25 5.13
C THR A 43 5.21 -3.47 3.88
N LEU A 44 5.84 -2.41 3.39
CA LEU A 44 6.65 -2.43 2.18
C LEU A 44 8.00 -1.79 2.47
N ASN A 45 9.06 -2.56 2.34
CA ASN A 45 10.42 -2.12 2.64
C ASN A 45 11.33 -2.22 1.42
N GLY A 46 12.04 -1.13 1.14
CA GLY A 46 13.19 -1.13 0.25
C GLY A 46 12.86 -0.98 -1.22
N ALA A 47 13.48 0.00 -1.85
CA ALA A 47 13.35 0.23 -3.29
C ALA A 47 13.87 -0.96 -4.11
N ASN A 48 14.79 -1.75 -3.55
CA ASN A 48 15.30 -2.93 -4.24
C ASN A 48 14.28 -4.06 -4.35
N ASN A 49 13.32 -4.10 -3.43
CA ASN A 49 12.25 -5.11 -3.44
C ASN A 49 11.08 -4.68 -4.32
N TYR A 50 10.89 -3.37 -4.50
CA TYR A 50 9.80 -2.79 -5.27
C TYR A 50 10.31 -1.65 -6.15
N PRO A 51 11.23 -1.93 -7.09
CA PRO A 51 11.90 -0.85 -7.82
C PRO A 51 10.99 -0.05 -8.75
N ASN A 52 9.85 -0.63 -9.16
CA ASN A 52 8.94 0.01 -10.10
C ASN A 52 7.64 0.50 -9.45
N LEU A 53 7.49 0.35 -8.15
CA LEU A 53 6.27 0.76 -7.46
C LEU A 53 6.16 2.28 -7.47
N SER A 54 5.09 2.79 -8.07
CA SER A 54 4.83 4.22 -8.20
C SER A 54 3.59 4.70 -7.46
N SER A 55 2.65 3.80 -7.14
CA SER A 55 1.37 4.19 -6.57
C SER A 55 0.89 3.17 -5.54
N ILE A 56 0.45 3.69 -4.38
CA ILE A 56 -0.22 2.91 -3.35
C ILE A 56 -1.54 3.60 -3.04
N ASN A 57 -2.65 2.86 -3.15
CA ASN A 57 -3.98 3.37 -2.84
C ASN A 57 -4.68 2.44 -1.87
N LEU A 58 -4.89 2.91 -0.64
CA LEU A 58 -5.59 2.18 0.41
C LEU A 58 -6.89 2.91 0.81
N SER A 59 -7.34 3.86 0.01
CA SER A 59 -8.49 4.70 0.36
C SER A 59 -9.74 3.87 0.61
N GLY A 60 -10.48 4.21 1.65
CA GLY A 60 -11.71 3.52 2.02
C GLY A 60 -11.50 2.20 2.75
N SER A 61 -10.29 1.68 2.87
CA SER A 61 -9.98 0.50 3.66
C SER A 61 -9.83 0.88 5.15
N LYS A 62 -9.52 -0.11 5.97
CA LYS A 62 -9.16 0.10 7.38
C LYS A 62 -7.69 -0.26 7.64
N MET A 63 -6.89 -0.22 6.62
CA MET A 63 -5.49 -0.65 6.69
C MET A 63 -4.57 0.43 7.23
N GLY A 64 -3.55 0.00 7.96
CA GLY A 64 -2.37 0.81 8.19
C GLY A 64 -1.37 0.65 7.05
N LEU A 65 -0.37 1.51 7.00
CA LEU A 65 0.69 1.47 6.01
C LEU A 65 2.03 1.73 6.68
N THR A 66 3.00 0.88 6.41
CA THR A 66 4.40 1.12 6.74
C THR A 66 5.19 1.04 5.44
N ALA A 67 5.71 2.17 4.98
CA ALA A 67 6.49 2.27 3.76
C ALA A 67 7.86 2.87 4.08
N ASN A 68 8.91 2.15 3.73
CA ASN A 68 10.27 2.58 4.05
C ASN A 68 11.18 2.43 2.83
N GLY A 69 11.82 3.53 2.43
CA GLY A 69 12.83 3.51 1.39
C GLY A 69 12.30 3.20 -0.01
N LEU A 70 11.05 3.54 -0.30
CA LEU A 70 10.44 3.29 -1.60
C LEU A 70 10.60 4.48 -2.55
N ASN A 71 10.53 4.22 -3.85
CA ASN A 71 10.51 5.26 -4.88
C ASN A 71 9.09 5.67 -5.28
N VAL A 72 8.11 5.35 -4.49
CA VAL A 72 6.71 5.62 -4.78
C VAL A 72 6.46 7.12 -4.91
N ALA A 73 5.64 7.50 -5.90
CA ALA A 73 5.31 8.90 -6.16
C ALA A 73 3.94 9.30 -5.60
N THR A 74 2.99 8.39 -5.55
CA THR A 74 1.62 8.66 -5.10
C THR A 74 1.22 7.71 -4.00
N VAL A 75 0.75 8.26 -2.89
CA VAL A 75 0.20 7.48 -1.76
C VAL A 75 -1.15 8.08 -1.39
N ASN A 76 -2.20 7.28 -1.43
CA ASN A 76 -3.54 7.69 -1.05
C ASN A 76 -4.04 6.80 0.09
N VAL A 77 -4.16 7.39 1.27
CA VAL A 77 -4.69 6.74 2.47
C VAL A 77 -5.89 7.52 3.01
N SER A 78 -6.61 8.19 2.13
CA SER A 78 -7.81 8.95 2.50
C SER A 78 -8.96 8.02 2.86
N ASN A 79 -9.88 8.51 3.70
CA ASN A 79 -11.08 7.77 4.12
C ASN A 79 -10.79 6.45 4.83
N ILE A 80 -9.63 6.32 5.45
CA ILE A 80 -9.33 5.16 6.30
C ILE A 80 -10.03 5.38 7.64
N LYS A 81 -11.06 4.58 7.92
CA LYS A 81 -11.92 4.78 9.09
C LYS A 81 -11.59 3.78 10.19
N ASN A 82 -10.32 3.67 10.50
CA ASN A 82 -9.84 2.84 11.58
C ASN A 82 -8.93 3.70 12.48
N PRO A 83 -9.42 4.13 13.66
CA PRO A 83 -8.61 4.97 14.54
C PRO A 83 -7.34 4.26 15.06
N GLY A 84 -7.29 2.94 14.98
CA GLY A 84 -6.09 2.18 15.33
C GLY A 84 -5.10 2.02 14.19
N ALA A 85 -5.43 2.46 12.98
CA ALA A 85 -4.51 2.36 11.85
C ALA A 85 -3.35 3.35 12.01
N SER A 86 -2.15 2.91 11.65
CA SER A 86 -0.95 3.72 11.74
C SER A 86 -0.35 3.89 10.34
N ILE A 87 -0.03 5.12 9.99
CA ILE A 87 0.60 5.44 8.70
C ILE A 87 2.02 5.90 8.99
N VAL A 88 2.99 5.10 8.57
CA VAL A 88 4.41 5.38 8.76
C VAL A 88 5.10 5.37 7.41
N ILE A 89 5.64 6.51 7.00
CA ILE A 89 6.35 6.65 5.72
C ILE A 89 7.72 7.24 6.03
N THR A 90 8.78 6.49 5.75
CA THR A 90 10.15 6.91 6.01
C THR A 90 11.02 6.70 4.79
N ASN A 91 11.92 7.64 4.54
CA ASN A 91 12.91 7.55 3.44
C ASN A 91 12.29 7.38 2.04
N CYS A 92 11.05 7.83 1.85
CA CYS A 92 10.38 7.82 0.55
C CYS A 92 10.45 9.24 -0.02
N THR A 93 11.54 9.55 -0.70
CA THR A 93 11.88 10.93 -1.07
C THR A 93 11.26 11.38 -2.40
N ASN A 94 10.59 10.49 -3.13
CA ASN A 94 10.00 10.81 -4.43
C ASN A 94 8.49 11.06 -4.38
N ILE A 95 7.89 11.11 -3.20
CA ILE A 95 6.45 11.31 -3.07
C ILE A 95 6.08 12.73 -3.51
N THR A 96 5.21 12.83 -4.51
CA THR A 96 4.70 14.10 -5.02
C THR A 96 3.21 14.29 -4.73
N ASN A 97 2.48 13.21 -4.47
CA ASN A 97 1.05 13.25 -4.15
C ASN A 97 0.78 12.38 -2.93
N PHE A 98 0.34 12.98 -1.85
CA PHE A 98 -0.03 12.27 -0.63
C PHE A 98 -1.39 12.74 -0.16
N SER A 99 -2.35 11.82 -0.06
CA SER A 99 -3.72 12.12 0.35
C SER A 99 -4.05 11.37 1.64
N VAL A 100 -4.53 12.09 2.64
CA VAL A 100 -4.80 11.55 3.98
C VAL A 100 -6.12 12.08 4.57
N ASP A 101 -7.01 12.59 3.72
CA ASP A 101 -8.26 13.20 4.14
C ASP A 101 -9.21 12.19 4.79
N ASN A 102 -9.92 12.63 5.84
CA ASN A 102 -10.97 11.85 6.51
C ASN A 102 -10.48 10.53 7.10
N SER A 103 -9.26 10.52 7.55
CA SER A 103 -8.68 9.35 8.20
C SER A 103 -8.98 9.30 9.69
#